data_e8803fa54a18f38779c093095ec47646
#
_entry.id   e8803fa54a18f38779c093095ec47646
#
_cell.length_a   1.000
_cell.length_b   1.000
_cell.length_c   1.000
_cell.angle_alpha   90.00
_cell.angle_beta   90.00
_cell.angle_gamma   90.00
#
_symmetry.space_group_name_H-M   'P 1'
#
loop_
_entity.id
_entity.type
_entity.pdbx_description
1 polymer ?
#
loop_
_entity_poly.entity_id
_entity_poly.type
_entity_poly.pdbx_seq_one_letter_code
_entity_poly.pdbx_strand_id
1 'polypeptide(L)'
;FPSPYIHIGGDEARKVAWSTCPKCQGLMKRMNMRQLDELQCYMIMHAEKFLNAKGRIMIGWDEILKNVLQPSSIVMSYRGEKGAIVAANRGNRAVMTPGEVLYFDWYQADPATQPKAMYGYSPLKKMYSFNPVPTDALTARRNEELISSKPVSSDTVAYILPENRCNIIGVQGSTWTEYIPNAAHLEYMMFPRLLAIAEMAWTPQNIREWGNFKKRVNAHLPKLKARKINTFMLSDVIELTSQVCSDKTVKVTLDTEKTSV
;
A
#
# COMPACT_ATOMS: atom_id res chain seq x y z
N PHE A 1 20.00 14.02 11.14
CA PHE A 1 18.66 14.09 10.54
C PHE A 1 17.76 14.97 11.40
N PRO A 2 17.11 16.00 10.84
CA PRO A 2 16.21 16.88 11.60
C PRO A 2 14.84 16.26 11.86
N SER A 3 14.42 15.24 11.09
CA SER A 3 13.10 14.60 11.23
C SER A 3 12.89 14.00 12.62
N PRO A 4 11.73 14.21 13.26
CA PRO A 4 11.37 13.48 14.46
C PRO A 4 11.11 11.99 14.21
N TYR A 5 10.93 11.58 12.96
CA TYR A 5 10.61 10.22 12.54
C TYR A 5 11.83 9.51 11.98
N ILE A 6 12.05 8.26 12.42
CA ILE A 6 13.12 7.40 11.91
C ILE A 6 12.50 6.07 11.49
N HIS A 7 12.61 5.74 10.22
CA HIS A 7 12.16 4.45 9.69
C HIS A 7 13.27 3.41 9.87
N ILE A 8 12.96 2.29 10.50
CA ILE A 8 13.92 1.23 10.83
C ILE A 8 13.83 0.01 9.89
N GLY A 9 12.94 0.02 8.89
CA GLY A 9 12.65 -1.17 8.10
C GLY A 9 11.83 -2.19 8.89
N GLY A 10 12.39 -3.35 9.11
CA GLY A 10 11.77 -4.44 9.89
C GLY A 10 11.13 -5.53 9.02
N ASP A 11 11.22 -5.38 7.71
CA ASP A 11 10.67 -6.27 6.69
C ASP A 11 11.59 -7.45 6.36
N GLU A 12 11.01 -8.55 5.95
CA GLU A 12 11.60 -9.71 5.25
C GLU A 12 12.91 -10.25 5.85
N ALA A 13 13.09 -10.13 7.17
CA ALA A 13 14.28 -10.57 7.85
C ALA A 13 14.48 -12.10 7.69
N ARG A 14 15.47 -12.49 6.90
CA ARG A 14 15.85 -13.90 6.71
C ARG A 14 16.54 -14.43 7.97
N LYS A 15 15.93 -15.43 8.61
CA LYS A 15 16.36 -15.93 9.94
C LYS A 15 17.24 -17.20 9.87
N VAL A 16 17.50 -17.71 8.66
CA VAL A 16 18.25 -18.96 8.49
C VAL A 16 19.60 -18.91 9.18
N ALA A 17 20.37 -17.82 9.02
CA ALA A 17 21.66 -17.68 9.67
C ALA A 17 21.56 -17.58 11.20
N TRP A 18 20.44 -17.14 11.75
CA TRP A 18 20.25 -17.04 13.20
C TRP A 18 20.02 -18.41 13.85
N SER A 19 19.50 -19.38 13.11
CA SER A 19 19.26 -20.74 13.61
C SER A 19 20.55 -21.49 13.96
N THR A 20 21.65 -21.17 13.29
CA THR A 20 22.95 -21.82 13.48
C THR A 20 24.00 -20.92 14.14
N CYS A 21 23.73 -19.63 14.30
CA CYS A 21 24.66 -18.68 14.90
C CYS A 21 24.78 -18.90 16.43
N PRO A 22 25.98 -19.24 16.98
CA PRO A 22 26.13 -19.49 18.42
C PRO A 22 25.77 -18.27 19.30
N LYS A 23 26.03 -17.04 18.80
CA LYS A 23 25.68 -15.80 19.52
C LYS A 23 24.18 -15.60 19.59
N CYS A 24 23.46 -15.84 18.47
CA CYS A 24 22.01 -15.74 18.42
C CYS A 24 21.36 -16.79 19.32
N GLN A 25 21.79 -18.04 19.24
CA GLN A 25 21.28 -19.12 20.06
C GLN A 25 21.61 -18.90 21.57
N GLY A 26 22.80 -18.39 21.88
CA GLY A 26 23.17 -17.99 23.23
C GLY A 26 22.28 -16.85 23.76
N LEU A 27 21.92 -15.86 22.94
CA LEU A 27 21.00 -14.79 23.34
C LEU A 27 19.59 -15.34 23.57
N MET A 28 19.10 -16.17 22.65
CA MET A 28 17.78 -16.81 22.78
C MET A 28 17.67 -17.59 24.08
N LYS A 29 18.68 -18.38 24.39
CA LYS A 29 18.73 -19.15 25.66
C LYS A 29 18.70 -18.24 26.90
N ARG A 30 19.52 -17.16 26.92
CA ARG A 30 19.55 -16.21 28.03
C ARG A 30 18.23 -15.47 28.25
N MET A 31 17.54 -15.17 27.16
CA MET A 31 16.27 -14.41 27.14
C MET A 31 15.03 -15.30 27.14
N ASN A 32 15.23 -16.63 27.28
CA ASN A 32 14.14 -17.62 27.21
C ASN A 32 13.24 -17.51 25.97
N MET A 33 13.85 -17.17 24.83
CA MET A 33 13.16 -17.09 23.55
C MET A 33 12.99 -18.49 22.96
N ARG A 34 11.81 -18.75 22.39
CA ARG A 34 11.45 -20.06 21.82
C ARG A 34 11.51 -20.10 20.30
N GLN A 35 11.36 -18.94 19.65
CA GLN A 35 11.28 -18.81 18.19
C GLN A 35 12.24 -17.73 17.69
N LEU A 36 12.77 -17.93 16.48
CA LEU A 36 13.66 -16.97 15.83
C LEU A 36 13.01 -15.59 15.59
N ASP A 37 11.70 -15.55 15.46
CA ASP A 37 10.96 -14.29 15.36
C ASP A 37 11.14 -13.41 16.60
N GLU A 38 11.34 -13.99 17.77
CA GLU A 38 11.57 -13.25 19.00
C GLU A 38 12.92 -12.50 19.03
N LEU A 39 13.91 -12.96 18.25
CA LEU A 39 15.16 -12.20 18.04
C LEU A 39 14.88 -10.93 17.22
N GLN A 40 14.06 -11.01 16.17
CA GLN A 40 13.65 -9.82 15.41
C GLN A 40 12.88 -8.86 16.31
N CYS A 41 11.95 -9.39 17.09
CA CYS A 41 11.20 -8.62 18.08
C CYS A 41 12.12 -7.90 19.06
N TYR A 42 13.11 -8.61 19.59
CA TYR A 42 14.11 -8.04 20.52
C TYR A 42 14.88 -6.88 19.88
N MET A 43 15.32 -7.01 18.63
CA MET A 43 16.03 -5.94 17.91
C MET A 43 15.14 -4.73 17.69
N ILE A 44 13.89 -4.93 17.27
CA ILE A 44 12.91 -3.85 17.04
C ILE A 44 12.63 -3.12 18.35
N MET A 45 12.35 -3.82 19.45
CA MET A 45 12.12 -3.22 20.75
C MET A 45 13.33 -2.43 21.25
N HIS A 46 14.55 -2.92 20.99
CA HIS A 46 15.77 -2.21 21.33
C HIS A 46 15.91 -0.91 20.53
N ALA A 47 15.65 -0.96 19.23
CA ALA A 47 15.67 0.22 18.37
C ALA A 47 14.59 1.24 18.80
N GLU A 48 13.37 0.79 19.08
CA GLU A 48 12.28 1.64 19.57
C GLU A 48 12.66 2.36 20.86
N LYS A 49 13.15 1.62 21.86
CA LYS A 49 13.60 2.18 23.14
C LYS A 49 14.71 3.20 22.95
N PHE A 50 15.70 2.90 22.10
CA PHE A 50 16.80 3.79 21.80
C PHE A 50 16.32 5.10 21.14
N LEU A 51 15.44 5.00 20.13
CA LEU A 51 14.90 6.15 19.41
C LEU A 51 14.06 7.04 20.34
N ASN A 52 13.18 6.42 21.13
CA ASN A 52 12.33 7.14 22.08
C ASN A 52 13.18 7.89 23.14
N ALA A 53 14.26 7.29 23.62
CA ALA A 53 15.20 7.94 24.52
C ALA A 53 15.94 9.15 23.89
N LYS A 54 15.94 9.24 22.55
CA LYS A 54 16.47 10.36 21.76
C LYS A 54 15.37 11.33 21.30
N GLY A 55 14.15 11.19 21.80
CA GLY A 55 13.01 12.04 21.39
C GLY A 55 12.58 11.78 19.93
N ARG A 56 12.88 10.59 19.38
CA ARG A 56 12.50 10.22 18.02
C ARG A 56 11.38 9.20 18.04
N ILE A 57 10.58 9.21 17.00
CA ILE A 57 9.45 8.30 16.79
C ILE A 57 9.88 7.23 15.81
N MET A 58 9.73 5.96 16.19
CA MET A 58 10.00 4.84 15.31
C MET A 58 8.90 4.69 14.27
N ILE A 59 9.29 4.44 13.01
CA ILE A 59 8.43 3.94 11.94
C ILE A 59 9.00 2.60 11.49
N GLY A 60 8.14 1.65 11.12
CA GLY A 60 8.58 0.40 10.50
C GLY A 60 7.50 -0.22 9.63
N TRP A 61 7.93 -1.15 8.78
CA TRP A 61 7.00 -1.96 8.00
C TRP A 61 6.14 -2.83 8.90
N ASP A 62 4.97 -3.24 8.46
CA ASP A 62 3.95 -3.90 9.27
C ASP A 62 4.40 -5.20 9.97
N GLU A 63 5.56 -5.74 9.61
CA GLU A 63 6.16 -6.88 10.32
C GLU A 63 6.57 -6.55 11.77
N ILE A 64 6.76 -5.27 12.10
CA ILE A 64 7.01 -4.84 13.47
C ILE A 64 5.83 -5.12 14.41
N LEU A 65 4.63 -5.34 13.87
CA LEU A 65 3.41 -5.69 14.63
C LEU A 65 3.46 -7.05 15.34
N LYS A 66 4.47 -7.87 15.05
CA LYS A 66 4.76 -9.06 15.86
C LYS A 66 5.09 -8.71 17.31
N ASN A 67 5.46 -7.45 17.57
CA ASN A 67 5.72 -6.89 18.90
C ASN A 67 4.49 -6.17 19.47
N VAL A 68 4.55 -5.92 20.78
CA VAL A 68 3.75 -4.89 21.42
C VAL A 68 4.52 -3.57 21.25
N LEU A 69 4.06 -2.73 20.35
CA LEU A 69 4.67 -1.43 20.06
C LEU A 69 4.26 -0.38 21.10
N GLN A 70 5.11 0.62 21.29
CA GLN A 70 4.71 1.83 22.01
C GLN A 70 3.63 2.59 21.20
N PRO A 71 2.69 3.29 21.85
CA PRO A 71 1.63 4.03 21.15
C PRO A 71 2.16 5.10 20.18
N SER A 72 3.36 5.61 20.41
CA SER A 72 4.01 6.58 19.52
C SER A 72 4.48 6.01 18.19
N SER A 73 4.78 4.72 18.13
CA SER A 73 5.33 4.08 16.92
C SER A 73 4.32 4.01 15.79
N ILE A 74 4.81 4.15 14.57
CA ILE A 74 4.01 4.22 13.35
C ILE A 74 4.26 2.98 12.50
N VAL A 75 3.20 2.40 11.97
CA VAL A 75 3.23 1.21 11.12
C VAL A 75 2.99 1.58 9.67
N MET A 76 3.85 1.13 8.76
CA MET A 76 3.63 1.21 7.31
C MET A 76 3.20 -0.15 6.79
N SER A 77 1.94 -0.25 6.33
CA SER A 77 1.35 -1.53 5.92
C SER A 77 1.54 -1.76 4.43
N TYR A 78 2.53 -2.57 4.06
CA TYR A 78 2.84 -2.88 2.67
C TYR A 78 2.30 -4.25 2.21
N ARG A 79 2.12 -5.20 3.13
CA ARG A 79 1.56 -6.54 2.85
C ARG A 79 0.03 -6.54 2.89
N GLY A 80 -0.58 -5.67 2.12
CA GLY A 80 -2.00 -5.42 2.17
C GLY A 80 -2.39 -4.39 3.24
N GLU A 81 -3.68 -4.30 3.56
CA GLU A 81 -4.22 -3.32 4.50
C GLU A 81 -4.28 -3.81 5.96
N LYS A 82 -4.21 -5.13 6.17
CA LYS A 82 -4.42 -5.76 7.50
C LYS A 82 -3.48 -5.23 8.58
N GLY A 83 -2.24 -4.96 8.22
CA GLY A 83 -1.27 -4.38 9.16
C GLY A 83 -1.70 -3.02 9.69
N ALA A 84 -2.16 -2.13 8.81
CA ALA A 84 -2.64 -0.81 9.21
C ALA A 84 -3.95 -0.89 10.01
N ILE A 85 -4.87 -1.80 9.65
CA ILE A 85 -6.11 -2.02 10.41
C ILE A 85 -5.79 -2.47 11.84
N VAL A 86 -4.89 -3.45 11.99
CA VAL A 86 -4.47 -3.94 13.31
C VAL A 86 -3.80 -2.82 14.11
N ALA A 87 -2.89 -2.06 13.50
CA ALA A 87 -2.20 -0.95 14.14
C ALA A 87 -3.19 0.11 14.61
N ALA A 88 -4.07 0.57 13.72
CA ALA A 88 -5.07 1.59 14.03
C ALA A 88 -5.99 1.17 15.18
N ASN A 89 -6.47 -0.07 15.17
CA ASN A 89 -7.34 -0.59 16.21
C ASN A 89 -6.62 -0.86 17.56
N ARG A 90 -5.28 -0.91 17.55
CA ARG A 90 -4.45 -0.94 18.77
C ARG A 90 -4.06 0.45 19.27
N GLY A 91 -4.46 1.52 18.58
CA GLY A 91 -4.12 2.90 18.92
C GLY A 91 -2.79 3.40 18.33
N ASN A 92 -2.10 2.59 17.52
CA ASN A 92 -0.92 3.05 16.79
C ASN A 92 -1.32 3.79 15.51
N ARG A 93 -0.59 4.84 15.17
CA ARG A 93 -0.73 5.48 13.85
C ARG A 93 -0.23 4.56 12.75
N ALA A 94 -0.86 4.63 11.58
CA ALA A 94 -0.48 3.83 10.44
C ALA A 94 -0.54 4.62 9.12
N VAL A 95 0.28 4.19 8.15
CA VAL A 95 0.27 4.64 6.76
C VAL A 95 -0.10 3.45 5.89
N MET A 96 -1.07 3.65 5.01
CA MET A 96 -1.46 2.66 4.01
C MET A 96 -0.52 2.70 2.81
N THR A 97 0.12 1.57 2.52
CA THR A 97 1.01 1.42 1.35
C THR A 97 0.96 -0.01 0.78
N PRO A 98 -0.25 -0.64 0.64
CA PRO A 98 -0.34 -2.02 0.15
C PRO A 98 0.28 -2.14 -1.25
N GLY A 99 1.24 -3.06 -1.38
CA GLY A 99 2.02 -3.22 -2.61
C GLY A 99 1.17 -3.55 -3.82
N GLU A 100 0.15 -4.38 -3.62
CA GLU A 100 -0.77 -4.82 -4.67
C GLU A 100 -1.56 -3.69 -5.33
N VAL A 101 -1.60 -2.51 -4.68
CA VAL A 101 -2.35 -1.36 -5.16
C VAL A 101 -1.48 -0.12 -5.33
N LEU A 102 -0.56 0.14 -4.38
CA LEU A 102 0.16 1.42 -4.29
C LEU A 102 1.64 1.34 -4.68
N TYR A 103 2.11 0.21 -5.27
CA TYR A 103 3.46 0.11 -5.79
C TYR A 103 3.54 0.56 -7.24
N PHE A 104 4.37 1.56 -7.51
CA PHE A 104 4.58 2.10 -8.85
C PHE A 104 5.50 1.26 -9.72
N ASP A 105 6.33 0.39 -9.14
CA ASP A 105 7.21 -0.53 -9.84
C ASP A 105 6.48 -1.73 -10.46
N TRP A 106 5.17 -1.83 -10.29
CA TRP A 106 4.31 -2.84 -10.90
C TRP A 106 3.75 -2.38 -12.26
N TYR A 107 3.46 -3.34 -13.12
CA TYR A 107 2.86 -3.07 -14.43
C TYR A 107 1.56 -2.28 -14.32
N GLN A 108 1.40 -1.30 -15.19
CA GLN A 108 0.19 -0.49 -15.26
C GLN A 108 -0.71 -0.83 -16.46
N ALA A 109 -0.23 -1.70 -17.37
CA ALA A 109 -0.97 -2.30 -18.48
C ALA A 109 -0.42 -3.69 -18.78
N ASP A 110 -0.80 -4.31 -19.91
CA ASP A 110 -0.32 -5.62 -20.33
C ASP A 110 1.22 -5.66 -20.35
N PRO A 111 1.84 -6.56 -19.61
CA PRO A 111 3.31 -6.70 -19.55
C PRO A 111 3.98 -6.85 -20.92
N ALA A 112 3.30 -7.43 -21.91
CA ALA A 112 3.82 -7.58 -23.27
C ALA A 112 4.04 -6.25 -24.00
N THR A 113 3.38 -5.18 -23.53
CA THR A 113 3.44 -3.83 -24.13
C THR A 113 4.25 -2.84 -23.30
N GLN A 114 4.80 -3.28 -22.17
CA GLN A 114 5.45 -2.43 -21.19
C GLN A 114 6.96 -2.72 -21.07
N PRO A 115 7.77 -1.73 -20.68
CA PRO A 115 9.10 -2.01 -20.17
C PRO A 115 9.05 -2.99 -19.01
N LYS A 116 10.11 -3.78 -18.81
CA LYS A 116 10.18 -4.72 -17.70
C LYS A 116 9.94 -4.03 -16.35
N ALA A 117 9.04 -4.60 -15.56
CA ALA A 117 8.67 -4.13 -14.23
C ALA A 117 8.60 -5.32 -13.26
N MET A 118 8.26 -5.09 -12.01
CA MET A 118 7.93 -6.16 -11.06
C MET A 118 6.65 -6.87 -11.50
N TYR A 119 6.48 -8.10 -11.06
CA TYR A 119 5.44 -9.05 -11.52
C TYR A 119 3.98 -8.66 -11.21
N GLY A 120 3.74 -7.63 -10.42
CA GLY A 120 2.39 -7.22 -10.05
C GLY A 120 1.70 -6.36 -11.11
N TYR A 121 0.39 -6.18 -10.96
CA TYR A 121 -0.44 -5.38 -11.86
C TYR A 121 -1.27 -4.37 -11.05
N SER A 122 -1.02 -3.09 -11.27
CA SER A 122 -1.69 -1.98 -10.59
C SER A 122 -1.97 -0.82 -11.58
N PRO A 123 -3.03 -0.94 -12.39
CA PRO A 123 -3.47 0.13 -13.30
C PRO A 123 -4.06 1.32 -12.53
N LEU A 124 -4.21 2.45 -13.21
CA LEU A 124 -4.70 3.69 -12.64
C LEU A 124 -6.04 3.53 -11.91
N LYS A 125 -7.00 2.82 -12.52
CA LYS A 125 -8.34 2.60 -11.96
C LYS A 125 -8.30 1.77 -10.68
N LYS A 126 -7.47 0.71 -10.65
CA LYS A 126 -7.28 -0.11 -9.45
C LYS A 126 -6.77 0.73 -8.30
N MET A 127 -5.72 1.52 -8.53
CA MET A 127 -5.16 2.42 -7.52
C MET A 127 -6.19 3.46 -7.03
N TYR A 128 -6.92 4.10 -7.95
CA TYR A 128 -7.98 5.06 -7.61
C TYR A 128 -9.10 4.45 -6.76
N SER A 129 -9.45 3.19 -7.02
CA SER A 129 -10.58 2.50 -6.36
C SER A 129 -10.30 2.15 -4.90
N PHE A 130 -9.05 2.12 -4.48
CA PHE A 130 -8.67 1.80 -3.11
C PHE A 130 -9.17 2.84 -2.10
N ASN A 131 -9.67 2.38 -0.96
CA ASN A 131 -10.02 3.25 0.16
C ASN A 131 -9.03 3.04 1.31
N PRO A 132 -8.19 4.04 1.62
CA PRO A 132 -7.17 3.89 2.66
C PRO A 132 -7.73 3.84 4.08
N VAL A 133 -9.04 4.14 4.29
CA VAL A 133 -9.67 4.17 5.61
C VAL A 133 -10.94 3.31 5.62
N PRO A 134 -10.81 1.96 5.51
CA PRO A 134 -11.97 1.07 5.50
C PRO A 134 -12.57 0.97 6.91
N THR A 135 -13.65 1.71 7.17
CA THR A 135 -14.33 1.77 8.48
C THR A 135 -15.56 0.90 8.58
N ASP A 136 -15.84 0.10 7.57
CA ASP A 136 -16.93 -0.87 7.53
C ASP A 136 -16.53 -2.12 6.71
N ALA A 137 -17.22 -3.22 6.97
CA ALA A 137 -16.93 -4.51 6.35
C ALA A 137 -17.07 -4.50 4.81
N LEU A 138 -18.01 -3.70 4.27
CA LEU A 138 -18.22 -3.61 2.83
C LEU A 138 -17.03 -2.93 2.13
N THR A 139 -16.56 -1.83 2.69
CA THR A 139 -15.39 -1.09 2.18
C THR A 139 -14.13 -1.94 2.28
N ALA A 140 -13.89 -2.60 3.42
CA ALA A 140 -12.75 -3.48 3.62
C ALA A 140 -12.78 -4.67 2.65
N ARG A 141 -13.95 -5.26 2.42
CA ARG A 141 -14.11 -6.33 1.43
C ARG A 141 -13.77 -5.87 0.01
N ARG A 142 -14.23 -4.69 -0.41
CA ARG A 142 -13.86 -4.11 -1.71
C ARG A 142 -12.36 -3.91 -1.87
N ASN A 143 -11.70 -3.47 -0.80
CA ASN A 143 -10.24 -3.36 -0.80
C ASN A 143 -9.57 -4.74 -0.92
N GLU A 144 -10.03 -5.74 -0.18
CA GLU A 144 -9.48 -7.10 -0.28
C GLU A 144 -9.65 -7.68 -1.70
N GLU A 145 -10.77 -7.40 -2.38
CA GLU A 145 -11.00 -7.77 -3.78
C GLU A 145 -10.00 -7.10 -4.74
N LEU A 146 -9.54 -5.89 -4.44
CA LEU A 146 -8.50 -5.20 -5.21
C LEU A 146 -7.10 -5.77 -4.94
N ILE A 147 -6.85 -6.22 -3.72
CA ILE A 147 -5.54 -6.71 -3.25
C ILE A 147 -5.35 -8.18 -3.61
N SER A 148 -6.37 -9.00 -3.40
CA SER A 148 -6.29 -10.46 -3.55
C SER A 148 -6.63 -10.92 -4.96
N SER A 149 -5.86 -11.89 -5.46
CA SER A 149 -6.20 -12.63 -6.68
C SER A 149 -7.19 -13.78 -6.42
N LYS A 150 -7.62 -14.00 -5.18
CA LYS A 150 -8.53 -15.09 -4.78
C LYS A 150 -9.88 -14.53 -4.34
N PRO A 151 -10.98 -15.30 -4.52
CA PRO A 151 -12.28 -14.90 -3.99
C PRO A 151 -12.21 -14.64 -2.49
N VAL A 152 -12.77 -13.52 -2.05
CA VAL A 152 -12.79 -13.10 -0.65
C VAL A 152 -14.04 -13.67 0.01
N SER A 153 -13.87 -14.43 1.11
CA SER A 153 -14.98 -14.92 1.93
C SER A 153 -15.59 -13.78 2.74
N SER A 154 -16.91 -13.71 2.78
CA SER A 154 -17.68 -12.59 3.36
C SER A 154 -17.59 -12.45 4.89
N ASP A 155 -17.17 -13.49 5.61
CA ASP A 155 -17.53 -13.61 7.03
C ASP A 155 -16.47 -13.13 8.03
N THR A 156 -15.27 -12.69 7.57
CA THR A 156 -14.16 -12.35 8.48
C THR A 156 -13.28 -11.19 8.03
N VAL A 157 -13.83 -10.23 7.32
CA VAL A 157 -13.03 -9.08 6.86
C VAL A 157 -12.82 -8.10 8.01
N ALA A 158 -11.56 -7.89 8.40
CA ALA A 158 -11.21 -6.89 9.40
C ALA A 158 -11.35 -5.47 8.83
N TYR A 159 -11.85 -4.54 9.62
CA TYR A 159 -11.95 -3.11 9.28
C TYR A 159 -11.51 -2.24 10.46
N ILE A 160 -11.30 -0.97 10.18
CA ILE A 160 -10.93 0.01 11.20
C ILE A 160 -12.19 0.42 11.96
N LEU A 161 -12.16 0.31 13.27
CA LEU A 161 -13.27 0.81 14.10
C LEU A 161 -13.42 2.32 13.85
N PRO A 162 -14.65 2.83 13.69
CA PRO A 162 -14.90 4.22 13.30
C PRO A 162 -14.19 5.25 14.18
N GLU A 163 -14.09 5.00 15.48
CA GLU A 163 -13.38 5.84 16.46
C GLU A 163 -11.86 5.86 16.25
N ASN A 164 -11.29 4.82 15.61
CA ASN A 164 -9.85 4.67 15.35
C ASN A 164 -9.43 5.18 13.96
N ARG A 165 -10.36 5.71 13.17
CA ARG A 165 -10.08 6.19 11.80
C ARG A 165 -8.97 7.25 11.73
N CYS A 166 -8.84 8.09 12.75
CA CYS A 166 -7.82 9.13 12.83
C CYS A 166 -6.40 8.56 12.97
N ASN A 167 -6.25 7.29 13.30
CA ASN A 167 -4.97 6.60 13.37
C ASN A 167 -4.39 6.28 11.98
N ILE A 168 -5.18 6.31 10.91
CA ILE A 168 -4.65 6.32 9.55
C ILE A 168 -4.24 7.73 9.20
N ILE A 169 -2.94 7.98 9.19
CA ILE A 169 -2.37 9.33 9.02
C ILE A 169 -1.97 9.67 7.58
N GLY A 170 -2.09 8.70 6.67
CA GLY A 170 -1.79 8.94 5.26
C GLY A 170 -1.70 7.67 4.42
N VAL A 171 -1.37 7.92 3.16
CA VAL A 171 -1.09 6.91 2.14
C VAL A 171 0.28 7.16 1.53
N GLN A 172 0.95 6.11 1.06
CA GLN A 172 2.21 6.21 0.34
C GLN A 172 2.20 5.33 -0.89
N GLY A 173 2.64 5.87 -2.03
CA GLY A 173 3.05 5.07 -3.17
C GLY A 173 4.54 4.75 -3.07
N SER A 174 4.90 3.48 -3.19
CA SER A 174 6.29 3.04 -3.17
C SER A 174 6.80 2.77 -4.57
N THR A 175 8.07 3.04 -4.80
CA THR A 175 8.74 2.81 -6.08
C THR A 175 10.08 2.13 -5.82
N TRP A 176 10.13 0.83 -6.05
CA TRP A 176 11.35 0.04 -5.96
C TRP A 176 12.05 0.05 -7.32
N THR A 177 13.36 0.18 -7.34
CA THR A 177 14.07 0.59 -8.55
C THR A 177 14.85 -0.53 -9.24
N GLU A 178 14.55 -1.78 -8.93
CA GLU A 178 15.22 -2.96 -9.52
C GLU A 178 15.16 -2.97 -11.06
N TYR A 179 14.07 -2.43 -11.62
CA TYR A 179 13.86 -2.33 -13.07
C TYR A 179 13.68 -0.90 -13.57
N ILE A 180 14.05 0.11 -12.75
CA ILE A 180 13.91 1.53 -13.09
C ILE A 180 15.30 2.16 -13.23
N PRO A 181 15.89 2.15 -14.44
CA PRO A 181 17.30 2.52 -14.65
C PRO A 181 17.56 4.02 -14.67
N ASN A 182 16.55 4.86 -14.85
CA ASN A 182 16.70 6.31 -15.00
C ASN A 182 15.44 7.10 -14.65
N ALA A 183 15.58 8.42 -14.57
CA ALA A 183 14.50 9.32 -14.20
C ALA A 183 13.31 9.29 -15.18
N ALA A 184 13.55 9.18 -16.48
CA ALA A 184 12.46 9.12 -17.46
C ALA A 184 11.62 7.86 -17.30
N HIS A 185 12.23 6.72 -16.94
CA HIS A 185 11.50 5.50 -16.62
C HIS A 185 10.76 5.64 -15.29
N LEU A 186 11.33 6.29 -14.28
CA LEU A 186 10.66 6.60 -13.02
C LEU A 186 9.39 7.41 -13.24
N GLU A 187 9.46 8.48 -14.04
CA GLU A 187 8.31 9.29 -14.39
C GLU A 187 7.22 8.48 -15.09
N TYR A 188 7.61 7.63 -16.04
CA TYR A 188 6.71 6.70 -16.74
C TYR A 188 5.98 5.77 -15.76
N MET A 189 6.67 5.22 -14.78
CA MET A 189 6.08 4.31 -13.80
C MET A 189 5.17 5.04 -12.81
N MET A 190 5.48 6.28 -12.46
CA MET A 190 4.70 7.06 -11.47
C MET A 190 3.47 7.74 -12.08
N PHE A 191 3.59 8.34 -13.27
CA PHE A 191 2.51 9.14 -13.87
C PHE A 191 1.74 8.35 -14.94
N PRO A 192 0.39 8.42 -14.91
CA PRO A 192 -0.46 9.30 -14.10
C PRO A 192 -0.88 8.75 -12.74
N ARG A 193 -0.45 7.55 -12.34
CA ARG A 193 -0.91 6.88 -11.11
C ARG A 193 -0.71 7.69 -9.83
N LEU A 194 0.32 8.52 -9.77
CA LEU A 194 0.55 9.43 -8.64
C LEU A 194 -0.61 10.42 -8.44
N LEU A 195 -1.34 10.78 -9.52
CA LEU A 195 -2.53 11.63 -9.42
C LEU A 195 -3.67 10.91 -8.68
N ALA A 196 -3.77 9.58 -8.80
CA ALA A 196 -4.74 8.80 -8.03
C ALA A 196 -4.43 8.80 -6.53
N ILE A 197 -3.15 8.70 -6.17
CA ILE A 197 -2.74 8.82 -4.76
C ILE A 197 -3.05 10.22 -4.22
N ALA A 198 -2.77 11.28 -4.99
CA ALA A 198 -3.10 12.64 -4.60
C ALA A 198 -4.61 12.81 -4.38
N GLU A 199 -5.43 12.30 -5.29
CA GLU A 199 -6.90 12.32 -5.13
C GLU A 199 -7.34 11.55 -3.88
N MET A 200 -6.79 10.36 -3.68
CA MET A 200 -7.10 9.49 -2.54
C MET A 200 -6.75 10.15 -1.20
N ALA A 201 -5.63 10.89 -1.16
CA ALA A 201 -5.15 11.53 0.05
C ALA A 201 -5.92 12.81 0.41
N TRP A 202 -6.44 13.53 -0.58
CA TRP A 202 -7.01 14.87 -0.37
C TRP A 202 -8.52 14.96 -0.59
N THR A 203 -9.12 13.99 -1.29
CA THR A 203 -10.55 14.02 -1.59
C THR A 203 -11.30 13.01 -0.73
N PRO A 204 -12.31 13.43 0.06
CA PRO A 204 -13.14 12.52 0.83
C PRO A 204 -13.76 11.43 -0.04
N GLN A 205 -13.80 10.20 0.49
CA GLN A 205 -14.27 9.02 -0.25
C GLN A 205 -15.66 9.18 -0.84
N ASN A 206 -16.58 9.80 -0.11
CA ASN A 206 -17.98 9.95 -0.50
C ASN A 206 -18.23 10.89 -1.69
N ILE A 207 -17.22 11.66 -2.09
CA ILE A 207 -17.30 12.56 -3.26
C ILE A 207 -16.31 12.18 -4.36
N ARG A 208 -15.54 11.10 -4.20
CA ARG A 208 -14.68 10.58 -5.25
C ARG A 208 -15.53 9.91 -6.33
N GLU A 209 -15.37 10.31 -7.58
CA GLU A 209 -16.08 9.78 -8.72
C GLU A 209 -15.10 9.53 -9.87
N TRP A 210 -15.02 8.28 -10.35
CA TRP A 210 -14.05 7.82 -11.33
C TRP A 210 -14.11 8.58 -12.65
N GLY A 211 -15.33 8.78 -13.19
CA GLY A 211 -15.51 9.48 -14.48
C GLY A 211 -15.01 10.93 -14.43
N ASN A 212 -15.28 11.64 -13.34
CA ASN A 212 -14.78 13.00 -13.12
C ASN A 212 -13.25 12.99 -12.97
N PHE A 213 -12.70 12.09 -12.15
CA PHE A 213 -11.25 11.94 -11.98
C PHE A 213 -10.57 11.65 -13.33
N LYS A 214 -11.10 10.70 -14.09
CA LYS A 214 -10.59 10.35 -15.42
C LYS A 214 -10.52 11.55 -16.36
N LYS A 215 -11.58 12.37 -16.42
CA LYS A 215 -11.60 13.62 -17.21
C LYS A 215 -10.49 14.58 -16.78
N ARG A 216 -10.31 14.77 -15.46
CA ARG A 216 -9.26 15.65 -14.91
C ARG A 216 -7.86 15.13 -15.21
N VAL A 217 -7.62 13.83 -15.11
CA VAL A 217 -6.34 13.20 -15.49
C VAL A 217 -6.05 13.47 -16.96
N ASN A 218 -7.01 13.17 -17.85
CA ASN A 218 -6.84 13.41 -19.30
C ASN A 218 -6.52 14.88 -19.61
N ALA A 219 -7.17 15.83 -18.93
CA ALA A 219 -6.88 17.26 -19.08
C ALA A 219 -5.52 17.67 -18.46
N HIS A 220 -4.97 16.86 -17.54
CA HIS A 220 -3.70 17.14 -16.89
C HIS A 220 -2.49 16.59 -17.65
N LEU A 221 -2.64 15.48 -18.37
CA LEU A 221 -1.57 14.85 -19.14
C LEU A 221 -0.84 15.80 -20.11
N PRO A 222 -1.52 16.66 -20.90
CA PRO A 222 -0.85 17.63 -21.75
C PRO A 222 0.04 18.61 -20.97
N LYS A 223 -0.35 18.98 -19.75
CA LYS A 223 0.42 19.89 -18.89
C LYS A 223 1.70 19.21 -18.37
N LEU A 224 1.64 17.92 -18.03
CA LEU A 224 2.82 17.13 -17.67
C LEU A 224 3.76 17.00 -18.87
N LYS A 225 3.23 16.69 -20.04
CA LYS A 225 3.99 16.61 -21.30
C LYS A 225 4.68 17.94 -21.64
N ALA A 226 3.99 19.06 -21.48
CA ALA A 226 4.59 20.39 -21.71
C ALA A 226 5.76 20.68 -20.76
N ARG A 227 5.76 20.06 -19.56
CA ARG A 227 6.87 20.10 -18.61
C ARG A 227 7.95 19.03 -18.87
N LYS A 228 7.85 18.32 -19.98
CA LYS A 228 8.76 17.23 -20.39
C LYS A 228 8.77 16.04 -19.42
N ILE A 229 7.71 15.83 -18.65
CA ILE A 229 7.54 14.66 -17.79
C ILE A 229 7.12 13.50 -18.67
N ASN A 230 7.86 12.40 -18.61
CA ASN A 230 7.57 11.17 -19.34
C ASN A 230 6.42 10.41 -18.66
N THR A 231 5.21 10.50 -19.21
CA THR A 231 4.03 9.86 -18.63
C THR A 231 3.67 8.59 -19.36
N PHE A 232 3.16 7.60 -18.64
CA PHE A 232 2.48 6.46 -19.25
C PHE A 232 1.26 6.94 -20.04
N MET A 233 1.07 6.38 -21.23
CA MET A 233 -0.12 6.59 -22.03
C MET A 233 -1.26 5.75 -21.47
N LEU A 234 -2.37 6.36 -21.10
CA LEU A 234 -3.53 5.65 -20.55
C LEU A 234 -3.96 4.50 -21.46
N SER A 235 -4.38 3.41 -20.87
CA SER A 235 -4.77 2.19 -21.57
C SER A 235 -6.03 2.40 -22.41
N ASP A 236 -6.01 1.87 -23.64
CA ASP A 236 -7.19 1.76 -24.52
C ASP A 236 -7.96 0.46 -24.25
N VAL A 237 -7.47 -0.39 -23.34
CA VAL A 237 -8.13 -1.65 -23.01
C VAL A 237 -9.51 -1.37 -22.45
N ILE A 238 -10.49 -2.01 -23.05
CA ILE A 238 -11.88 -1.95 -22.59
C ILE A 238 -12.05 -2.95 -21.47
N GLU A 239 -12.34 -2.47 -20.27
CA GLU A 239 -12.75 -3.31 -19.16
C GLU A 239 -14.25 -3.60 -19.26
N LEU A 240 -14.59 -4.88 -19.23
CA LEU A 240 -15.98 -5.35 -19.21
C LEU A 240 -16.31 -5.81 -17.79
N THR A 241 -17.27 -5.16 -17.17
CA THR A 241 -17.85 -5.59 -15.89
C THR A 241 -19.29 -5.99 -16.06
N SER A 242 -19.73 -7.06 -15.40
CA SER A 242 -21.11 -7.50 -15.41
C SER A 242 -21.69 -7.55 -14.02
N GLN A 243 -22.94 -7.14 -13.87
CA GLN A 243 -23.70 -7.21 -12.63
C GLN A 243 -25.07 -7.84 -12.88
N VAL A 244 -25.41 -8.85 -12.14
CA VAL A 244 -26.76 -9.42 -12.14
C VAL A 244 -27.69 -8.50 -11.34
N CYS A 245 -28.73 -8.01 -11.98
CA CYS A 245 -29.73 -7.16 -11.35
C CYS A 245 -30.84 -7.99 -10.67
N SER A 246 -31.61 -7.37 -9.78
CA SER A 246 -32.69 -8.03 -9.05
C SER A 246 -33.81 -8.58 -9.91
N ASP A 247 -33.98 -8.05 -11.13
CA ASP A 247 -34.94 -8.48 -12.15
C ASP A 247 -34.39 -9.60 -13.05
N LYS A 248 -33.27 -10.23 -12.68
CA LYS A 248 -32.56 -11.25 -13.43
C LYS A 248 -31.92 -10.78 -14.76
N THR A 249 -31.90 -9.48 -15.02
CA THR A 249 -31.12 -8.94 -16.14
C THR A 249 -29.63 -8.86 -15.76
N VAL A 250 -28.76 -8.84 -16.78
CA VAL A 250 -27.32 -8.63 -16.59
C VAL A 250 -26.98 -7.25 -17.13
N LYS A 251 -26.55 -6.37 -16.24
CA LYS A 251 -25.99 -5.08 -16.63
C LYS A 251 -24.51 -5.28 -16.99
N VAL A 252 -24.17 -4.98 -18.25
CA VAL A 252 -22.78 -4.97 -18.70
C VAL A 252 -22.32 -3.52 -18.81
N THR A 253 -21.18 -3.22 -18.21
CA THR A 253 -20.53 -1.92 -18.30
C THR A 253 -19.19 -2.06 -19.00
N LEU A 254 -18.97 -1.23 -20.01
CA LEU A 254 -17.69 -1.10 -20.69
C LEU A 254 -17.03 0.18 -20.21
N ASP A 255 -15.77 0.09 -19.83
CA ASP A 255 -14.98 1.25 -19.39
C ASP A 255 -13.55 1.20 -19.93
N THR A 256 -12.92 2.33 -20.06
CA THR A 256 -11.51 2.47 -20.43
C THR A 256 -10.89 3.64 -19.69
N GLU A 257 -9.59 3.61 -19.46
CA GLU A 257 -8.87 4.71 -18.80
C GLU A 257 -8.83 5.99 -19.66
N LYS A 258 -8.89 5.85 -20.99
CA LYS A 258 -9.03 7.02 -21.87
C LYS A 258 -10.47 7.55 -21.88
N THR A 259 -10.58 8.86 -21.97
CA THR A 259 -11.84 9.48 -22.38
C THR A 259 -11.91 9.45 -23.91
N SER A 260 -13.04 9.03 -24.48
CA SER A 260 -13.32 9.32 -25.89
C SER A 260 -13.21 10.83 -26.15
N VAL A 261 -12.47 11.20 -27.16
CA VAL A 261 -12.38 12.57 -27.68
C VAL A 261 -13.67 12.90 -28.36
#